data_dafadf59a9aad46be1b8805946015544
#
_entry.id   dafadf59a9aad46be1b8805946015544
#
_cell.length_a   1.000
_cell.length_b   1.000
_cell.length_c   1.000
_cell.angle_alpha   90.00
_cell.angle_beta   90.00
_cell.angle_gamma   90.00
#
_symmetry.space_group_name_H-M   'P 1'
#
loop_
_entity.id
_entity.type
_entity.pdbx_description
1 polymer ?
#
loop_
_entity_poly.entity_id
_entity_poly.type
_entity_poly.pdbx_seq_one_letter_code
_entity_poly.pdbx_strand_id
1 'polypeptide(L)'
;MNVNEHKNVENVIRYFLLFLPPRGRKNIIDIGSGTTCPYRGVLSTRCAEYRALDVRGAFPKVDFVMDLTEGTPFEDNQWEWGWCSEVVEHIEPDKKKIFVDEAIRICEIIVFTFPTPKLKEVFYDDPGHTEVKIDFEKEYFHSHQITDKTTKNGRAIFIMNKKFNGKIITRPEHVGSNLNKWE
;
A
#
# COMPACT_ATOMS: atom_id res chain seq x y z
N MET A 1 6.59 -9.66 -23.17
CA MET A 1 6.90 -8.69 -22.10
C MET A 1 8.15 -7.93 -22.52
N ASN A 2 8.05 -6.63 -22.65
CA ASN A 2 9.12 -5.80 -23.23
C ASN A 2 10.21 -5.54 -22.16
N VAL A 3 11.48 -5.43 -22.56
CA VAL A 3 12.63 -5.21 -21.65
C VAL A 3 12.46 -3.96 -20.79
N ASN A 4 11.71 -2.97 -21.26
CA ASN A 4 11.37 -1.76 -20.51
C ASN A 4 10.35 -1.99 -19.38
N GLU A 5 9.44 -2.96 -19.53
CA GLU A 5 8.49 -3.33 -18.48
C GLU A 5 9.20 -3.99 -17.29
N HIS A 6 10.19 -4.85 -17.54
CA HIS A 6 11.00 -5.45 -16.48
C HIS A 6 11.79 -4.44 -15.68
N LYS A 7 12.40 -3.42 -16.32
CA LYS A 7 13.14 -2.37 -15.62
C LYS A 7 12.23 -1.49 -14.76
N ASN A 8 11.01 -1.21 -15.22
CA ASN A 8 10.04 -0.45 -14.43
C ASN A 8 9.58 -1.23 -13.19
N VAL A 9 9.29 -2.51 -13.33
CA VAL A 9 8.90 -3.38 -12.21
C VAL A 9 10.05 -3.53 -11.20
N GLU A 10 11.30 -3.73 -11.63
CA GLU A 10 12.46 -3.78 -10.72
C GLU A 10 12.68 -2.47 -9.96
N ASN A 11 12.55 -1.33 -10.62
CA ASN A 11 12.68 -0.03 -9.97
C ASN A 11 11.56 0.22 -8.97
N VAL A 12 10.34 -0.19 -9.29
CA VAL A 12 9.19 -0.15 -8.39
C VAL A 12 9.45 -1.03 -7.17
N ILE A 13 9.86 -2.28 -7.37
CA ILE A 13 10.16 -3.21 -6.29
C ILE A 13 11.31 -2.68 -5.41
N ARG A 14 12.40 -2.19 -5.98
CA ARG A 14 13.53 -1.60 -5.22
C ARG A 14 13.09 -0.42 -4.38
N TYR A 15 12.23 0.42 -4.93
CA TYR A 15 11.70 1.56 -4.21
C TYR A 15 10.80 1.13 -3.04
N PHE A 16 9.94 0.14 -3.25
CA PHE A 16 9.08 -0.42 -2.21
C PHE A 16 9.85 -1.16 -1.11
N LEU A 17 11.04 -1.70 -1.39
CA LEU A 17 11.89 -2.32 -0.36
C LEU A 17 12.20 -1.37 0.81
N LEU A 18 12.18 -0.04 0.57
CA LEU A 18 12.40 0.98 1.61
C LEU A 18 11.20 1.14 2.55
N PHE A 19 10.01 0.73 2.12
CA PHE A 19 8.74 0.87 2.86
C PHE A 19 8.18 -0.47 3.33
N LEU A 20 8.94 -1.55 3.11
CA LEU A 20 8.54 -2.86 3.60
C LEU A 20 8.39 -2.86 5.12
N PRO A 21 7.42 -3.61 5.63
CA PRO A 21 7.27 -3.79 7.06
C PRO A 21 8.58 -4.31 7.68
N PRO A 22 8.95 -3.86 8.88
CA PRO A 22 10.05 -4.47 9.62
C PRO A 22 9.80 -5.97 9.81
N ARG A 23 10.88 -6.76 9.97
CA ARG A 23 10.74 -8.18 10.26
C ARG A 23 10.10 -8.43 11.64
N GLY A 24 9.48 -9.57 11.80
CA GLY A 24 8.90 -10.00 13.06
C GLY A 24 7.49 -9.46 13.31
N ARG A 25 6.78 -9.03 12.26
CA ARG A 25 5.36 -8.67 12.35
C ARG A 25 4.52 -9.91 12.66
N LYS A 26 3.44 -9.72 13.42
CA LYS A 26 2.48 -10.79 13.72
C LYS A 26 1.79 -11.25 12.43
N ASN A 27 1.16 -10.32 11.74
CA ASN A 27 0.47 -10.60 10.49
C ASN A 27 0.54 -9.42 9.52
N ILE A 28 0.45 -9.76 8.23
CA ILE A 28 0.42 -8.80 7.11
C ILE A 28 -0.72 -9.19 6.18
N ILE A 29 -1.53 -8.21 5.77
CA ILE A 29 -2.50 -8.34 4.69
C ILE A 29 -2.03 -7.55 3.47
N ASP A 30 -2.00 -8.22 2.31
CA ASP A 30 -1.68 -7.64 0.99
C ASP A 30 -2.99 -7.36 0.27
N ILE A 31 -3.41 -6.09 0.28
CA ILE A 31 -4.70 -5.62 -0.22
C ILE A 31 -4.56 -5.25 -1.69
N GLY A 32 -5.38 -5.86 -2.54
CA GLY A 32 -5.26 -5.74 -3.99
C GLY A 32 -4.01 -6.49 -4.49
N SER A 33 -3.77 -7.67 -3.94
CA SER A 33 -2.58 -8.48 -4.21
C SER A 33 -2.42 -8.91 -5.68
N GLY A 34 -3.46 -8.73 -6.49
CA GLY A 34 -3.52 -9.30 -7.82
C GLY A 34 -3.57 -10.84 -7.80
N THR A 35 -3.89 -11.43 -8.92
CA THR A 35 -3.97 -12.90 -9.04
C THR A 35 -2.63 -13.61 -8.96
N THR A 36 -1.52 -12.89 -9.08
CA THR A 36 -0.14 -13.41 -9.04
C THR A 36 0.55 -13.20 -7.71
N CYS A 37 0.04 -12.32 -6.85
CA CYS A 37 0.59 -11.93 -5.55
C CYS A 37 2.09 -11.62 -5.61
N PRO A 38 2.52 -10.60 -6.37
CA PRO A 38 3.94 -10.36 -6.66
C PRO A 38 4.76 -10.05 -5.40
N TYR A 39 4.14 -9.55 -4.34
CA TYR A 39 4.80 -9.20 -3.09
C TYR A 39 4.84 -10.35 -2.06
N ARG A 40 4.12 -11.46 -2.29
CA ARG A 40 4.04 -12.61 -1.36
C ARG A 40 5.42 -13.07 -0.90
N GLY A 41 6.35 -13.27 -1.83
CA GLY A 41 7.69 -13.78 -1.54
C GLY A 41 8.48 -12.91 -0.57
N VAL A 42 8.32 -11.59 -0.63
CA VAL A 42 9.03 -10.65 0.24
C VAL A 42 8.27 -10.35 1.52
N LEU A 43 6.95 -10.20 1.45
CA LEU A 43 6.13 -9.87 2.63
C LEU A 43 6.03 -11.03 3.61
N SER A 44 5.89 -12.26 3.13
CA SER A 44 5.83 -13.46 3.97
C SER A 44 7.10 -13.72 4.79
N THR A 45 8.25 -13.21 4.36
CA THR A 45 9.49 -13.27 5.16
C THR A 45 9.53 -12.26 6.33
N ARG A 46 8.54 -11.39 6.43
CA ARG A 46 8.48 -10.27 7.38
C ARG A 46 7.53 -10.50 8.55
N CYS A 47 6.66 -11.51 8.46
CA CYS A 47 5.61 -11.79 9.45
C CYS A 47 5.47 -13.28 9.73
N ALA A 48 4.75 -13.60 10.81
CA ALA A 48 4.35 -14.96 11.13
C ALA A 48 3.19 -15.44 10.24
N GLU A 49 2.31 -14.50 9.81
CA GLU A 49 1.16 -14.80 8.97
C GLU A 49 1.04 -13.76 7.85
N TYR A 50 1.05 -14.21 6.60
CA TYR A 50 0.76 -13.40 5.41
C TYR A 50 -0.55 -13.87 4.78
N ARG A 51 -1.41 -12.92 4.42
CA ARG A 51 -2.63 -13.16 3.65
C ARG A 51 -2.75 -12.20 2.48
N ALA A 52 -3.20 -12.72 1.36
CA ALA A 52 -3.50 -11.97 0.14
C ALA A 52 -5.00 -11.76 -0.01
N LEU A 53 -5.40 -10.54 -0.32
CA LEU A 53 -6.77 -10.15 -0.57
C LEU A 53 -6.88 -9.45 -1.93
N ASP A 54 -7.84 -9.83 -2.73
CA ASP A 54 -8.17 -9.18 -4.00
C ASP A 54 -9.66 -9.44 -4.35
N VAL A 55 -10.25 -8.57 -5.18
CA VAL A 55 -11.61 -8.81 -5.72
C VAL A 55 -11.62 -9.93 -6.73
N ARG A 56 -10.47 -10.24 -7.30
CA ARG A 56 -10.26 -11.30 -8.30
C ARG A 56 -9.28 -12.32 -7.76
N GLY A 57 -9.42 -13.53 -8.24
CA GLY A 57 -8.48 -14.59 -7.92
C GLY A 57 -9.16 -15.79 -7.31
N ALA A 58 -8.36 -16.75 -6.88
CA ALA A 58 -8.82 -17.96 -6.24
C ALA A 58 -7.74 -18.54 -5.33
N PHE A 59 -8.20 -19.23 -4.28
CA PHE A 59 -7.33 -20.04 -3.44
C PHE A 59 -6.56 -21.06 -4.30
N PRO A 60 -5.26 -21.35 -4.06
CA PRO A 60 -4.49 -20.92 -2.87
C PRO A 60 -3.68 -19.62 -3.04
N LYS A 61 -3.77 -18.93 -4.17
CA LYS A 61 -2.96 -17.72 -4.41
C LYS A 61 -3.53 -16.49 -3.71
N VAL A 62 -4.85 -16.30 -3.80
CA VAL A 62 -5.56 -15.24 -3.07
C VAL A 62 -6.29 -15.91 -1.91
N ASP A 63 -6.01 -15.48 -0.70
CA ASP A 63 -6.58 -16.06 0.52
C ASP A 63 -8.02 -15.58 0.75
N PHE A 64 -8.29 -14.30 0.43
CA PHE A 64 -9.60 -13.67 0.58
C PHE A 64 -10.02 -13.01 -0.75
N VAL A 65 -11.12 -13.48 -1.33
CA VAL A 65 -11.73 -12.86 -2.51
C VAL A 65 -12.86 -11.96 -2.02
N MET A 66 -12.59 -10.65 -1.92
CA MET A 66 -13.49 -9.66 -1.32
C MET A 66 -13.31 -8.30 -1.96
N ASP A 67 -14.38 -7.50 -1.99
CA ASP A 67 -14.35 -6.09 -2.35
C ASP A 67 -14.41 -5.23 -1.08
N LEU A 68 -13.36 -4.46 -0.81
CA LEU A 68 -13.31 -3.56 0.34
C LEU A 68 -14.36 -2.45 0.26
N THR A 69 -14.84 -2.11 -0.93
CA THR A 69 -15.90 -1.09 -1.08
C THR A 69 -17.25 -1.54 -0.58
N GLU A 70 -17.43 -2.85 -0.39
CA GLU A 70 -18.65 -3.46 0.19
C GLU A 70 -18.49 -3.75 1.69
N GLY A 71 -17.33 -3.42 2.27
CA GLY A 71 -16.96 -3.76 3.64
C GLY A 71 -16.44 -5.19 3.76
N THR A 72 -15.76 -5.48 4.87
CA THR A 72 -15.18 -6.80 5.14
C THR A 72 -15.61 -7.31 6.51
N PRO A 73 -15.61 -8.64 6.74
CA PRO A 73 -15.91 -9.21 8.05
C PRO A 73 -14.74 -9.11 9.05
N PHE A 74 -13.66 -8.45 8.69
CA PHE A 74 -12.51 -8.28 9.56
C PHE A 74 -12.82 -7.31 10.71
N GLU A 75 -12.22 -7.59 11.86
CA GLU A 75 -12.30 -6.69 13.01
C GLU A 75 -11.42 -5.45 12.81
N ASP A 76 -11.70 -4.39 13.58
CA ASP A 76 -10.83 -3.20 13.61
C ASP A 76 -9.44 -3.59 14.07
N ASN A 77 -8.42 -3.16 13.30
CA ASN A 77 -7.01 -3.46 13.60
C ASN A 77 -6.67 -4.96 13.64
N GLN A 78 -7.40 -5.80 12.95
CA GLN A 78 -7.11 -7.22 12.88
C GLN A 78 -5.71 -7.50 12.33
N TRP A 79 -5.25 -6.63 11.43
CA TRP A 79 -3.94 -6.75 10.77
C TRP A 79 -2.95 -5.74 11.34
N GLU A 80 -1.79 -6.21 11.82
CA GLU A 80 -0.73 -5.33 12.30
C GLU A 80 -0.17 -4.48 11.16
N TRP A 81 -0.14 -5.04 9.92
CA TRP A 81 0.37 -4.32 8.76
C TRP A 81 -0.47 -4.59 7.51
N GLY A 82 -0.90 -3.51 6.86
CA GLY A 82 -1.52 -3.52 5.54
C GLY A 82 -0.53 -3.08 4.46
N TRP A 83 -0.55 -3.76 3.33
CA TRP A 83 0.18 -3.41 2.12
C TRP A 83 -0.82 -3.22 0.99
N CYS A 84 -0.95 -2.00 0.46
CA CYS A 84 -1.87 -1.66 -0.62
C CYS A 84 -1.09 -0.89 -1.69
N SER A 85 -0.63 -1.59 -2.71
CA SER A 85 0.29 -1.05 -3.70
C SER A 85 -0.30 -1.08 -5.09
N GLU A 86 -0.41 0.10 -5.73
CA GLU A 86 -0.92 0.29 -7.09
C GLU A 86 -2.35 -0.29 -7.23
N VAL A 87 -3.26 0.10 -6.33
CA VAL A 87 -4.65 -0.38 -6.28
C VAL A 87 -5.65 0.78 -6.32
N VAL A 88 -5.41 1.81 -5.52
CA VAL A 88 -6.41 2.89 -5.30
C VAL A 88 -6.74 3.63 -6.59
N GLU A 89 -5.81 3.73 -7.52
CA GLU A 89 -6.01 4.34 -8.84
C GLU A 89 -7.01 3.58 -9.72
N HIS A 90 -7.19 2.27 -9.48
CA HIS A 90 -8.13 1.41 -10.21
C HIS A 90 -9.54 1.39 -9.61
N ILE A 91 -9.72 1.93 -8.41
CA ILE A 91 -11.03 2.01 -7.76
C ILE A 91 -11.84 3.15 -8.40
N GLU A 92 -13.14 2.96 -8.56
CA GLU A 92 -14.06 3.99 -9.03
C GLU A 92 -13.96 5.25 -8.17
N PRO A 93 -13.98 6.46 -8.75
CA PRO A 93 -13.70 7.70 -8.02
C PRO A 93 -14.56 7.91 -6.77
N ASP A 94 -15.84 7.57 -6.84
CA ASP A 94 -16.82 7.71 -5.75
C ASP A 94 -16.65 6.64 -4.65
N LYS A 95 -16.02 5.52 -4.97
CA LYS A 95 -15.76 4.41 -4.03
C LYS A 95 -14.36 4.47 -3.40
N LYS A 96 -13.44 5.29 -3.90
CA LYS A 96 -12.05 5.36 -3.41
C LYS A 96 -11.99 5.61 -1.90
N LYS A 97 -12.80 6.55 -1.42
CA LYS A 97 -12.80 6.86 0.01
C LYS A 97 -13.30 5.71 0.86
N ILE A 98 -14.35 5.03 0.43
CA ILE A 98 -14.90 3.84 1.13
C ILE A 98 -13.82 2.75 1.20
N PHE A 99 -13.14 2.48 0.08
CA PHE A 99 -12.04 1.52 0.01
C PHE A 99 -10.91 1.85 0.99
N VAL A 100 -10.46 3.12 1.00
CA VAL A 100 -9.36 3.58 1.86
C VAL A 100 -9.78 3.54 3.34
N ASP A 101 -10.99 3.98 3.68
CA ASP A 101 -11.52 3.93 5.04
C ASP A 101 -11.55 2.50 5.58
N GLU A 102 -12.02 1.55 4.77
CA GLU A 102 -12.06 0.15 5.17
C GLU A 102 -10.65 -0.45 5.31
N ALA A 103 -9.74 -0.17 4.38
CA ALA A 103 -8.37 -0.61 4.47
C ALA A 103 -7.66 -0.08 5.73
N ILE A 104 -7.91 1.18 6.08
CA ILE A 104 -7.42 1.80 7.31
C ILE A 104 -8.08 1.17 8.55
N ARG A 105 -9.38 0.88 8.51
CA ARG A 105 -10.11 0.30 9.63
C ARG A 105 -9.50 -1.02 10.08
N ILE A 106 -9.18 -1.90 9.14
CA ILE A 106 -8.73 -3.26 9.41
C ILE A 106 -7.24 -3.37 9.75
N CYS A 107 -6.43 -2.31 9.54
CA CYS A 107 -4.98 -2.32 9.78
C CYS A 107 -4.57 -1.37 10.90
N GLU A 108 -3.56 -1.75 11.70
CA GLU A 108 -2.91 -0.83 12.66
C GLU A 108 -1.97 0.13 11.91
N ILE A 109 -1.22 -0.41 10.95
CA ILE A 109 -0.31 0.34 10.07
C ILE A 109 -0.64 -0.06 8.65
N ILE A 110 -0.79 0.91 7.75
CA ILE A 110 -1.00 0.62 6.32
C ILE A 110 -0.11 1.49 5.44
N VAL A 111 0.40 0.88 4.38
CA VAL A 111 1.14 1.56 3.31
C VAL A 111 0.28 1.58 2.06
N PHE A 112 0.00 2.77 1.55
CA PHE A 112 -0.58 2.97 0.23
C PHE A 112 0.47 3.46 -0.74
N THR A 113 0.49 2.90 -1.95
CA THR A 113 1.26 3.45 -3.06
C THR A 113 0.40 3.51 -4.31
N PHE A 114 0.55 4.56 -5.09
CA PHE A 114 -0.14 4.72 -6.37
C PHE A 114 0.58 5.73 -7.27
N PRO A 115 0.45 5.63 -8.62
CA PRO A 115 0.98 6.61 -9.54
C PRO A 115 0.19 7.93 -9.42
N THR A 116 0.89 9.04 -9.58
CA THR A 116 0.26 10.36 -9.74
C THR A 116 0.26 10.76 -11.21
N PRO A 117 -0.52 11.76 -11.64
CA PRO A 117 -0.49 12.27 -13.00
C PRO A 117 0.87 12.78 -13.48
N LYS A 118 1.83 12.98 -12.56
CA LYS A 118 3.23 13.31 -12.90
C LYS A 118 3.97 12.13 -13.54
N LEU A 119 3.52 10.91 -13.30
CA LEU A 119 4.02 9.69 -13.95
C LEU A 119 3.23 9.42 -15.22
N LYS A 120 3.38 10.30 -16.21
CA LYS A 120 2.56 10.36 -17.42
C LYS A 120 2.48 9.04 -18.18
N GLU A 121 3.60 8.37 -18.38
CA GLU A 121 3.68 7.14 -19.18
C GLU A 121 2.87 5.99 -18.56
N VAL A 122 2.89 5.85 -17.23
CA VAL A 122 2.15 4.78 -16.53
C VAL A 122 0.69 5.17 -16.31
N PHE A 123 0.43 6.46 -16.02
CA PHE A 123 -0.91 6.92 -15.65
C PHE A 123 -1.87 7.00 -16.84
N TYR A 124 -1.36 7.41 -18.00
CA TYR A 124 -2.21 7.58 -19.20
C TYR A 124 -2.21 6.37 -20.13
N ASP A 125 -1.28 5.42 -19.93
CA ASP A 125 -1.24 4.19 -20.73
C ASP A 125 -2.27 3.14 -20.25
N ASP A 126 -2.80 3.28 -19.03
CA ASP A 126 -3.86 2.44 -18.49
C ASP A 126 -5.17 3.25 -18.37
N PRO A 127 -6.18 2.99 -19.21
CA PRO A 127 -7.46 3.72 -19.17
C PRO A 127 -8.27 3.44 -17.87
N GLY A 128 -7.90 2.42 -17.10
CA GLY A 128 -8.48 2.13 -15.79
C GLY A 128 -7.93 3.01 -14.67
N HIS A 129 -6.85 3.76 -14.90
CA HIS A 129 -6.30 4.66 -13.89
C HIS A 129 -7.13 5.93 -13.74
N THR A 130 -7.51 6.23 -12.53
CA THR A 130 -8.18 7.48 -12.16
C THR A 130 -7.42 8.17 -11.02
N GLU A 131 -7.38 9.51 -11.07
CA GLU A 131 -6.65 10.31 -10.08
C GLU A 131 -7.16 10.05 -8.66
N VAL A 132 -6.24 9.83 -7.73
CA VAL A 132 -6.55 9.67 -6.30
C VAL A 132 -6.60 11.06 -5.67
N LYS A 133 -7.82 11.58 -5.45
CA LYS A 133 -8.09 12.92 -4.89
C LYS A 133 -8.45 12.86 -3.41
N ILE A 134 -7.70 12.07 -2.64
CA ILE A 134 -7.86 11.97 -1.20
C ILE A 134 -6.75 12.80 -0.55
N ASP A 135 -7.13 13.77 0.27
CA ASP A 135 -6.20 14.50 1.12
C ASP A 135 -5.97 13.71 2.42
N PHE A 136 -5.03 12.76 2.36
CA PHE A 136 -4.75 11.87 3.48
C PHE A 136 -4.38 12.62 4.76
N GLU A 137 -3.60 13.71 4.66
CA GLU A 137 -3.24 14.49 5.83
C GLU A 137 -4.47 15.13 6.46
N LYS A 138 -5.27 15.81 5.67
CA LYS A 138 -6.45 16.52 6.16
C LYS A 138 -7.52 15.59 6.71
N GLU A 139 -7.78 14.47 6.01
CA GLU A 139 -8.87 13.57 6.37
C GLU A 139 -8.55 12.66 7.56
N TYR A 140 -7.29 12.25 7.72
CA TYR A 140 -6.90 11.23 8.71
C TYR A 140 -5.93 11.73 9.79
N PHE A 141 -5.48 12.97 9.73
CA PHE A 141 -4.49 13.54 10.66
C PHE A 141 -4.90 13.46 12.15
N HIS A 142 -6.19 13.45 12.43
CA HIS A 142 -6.70 13.37 13.82
C HIS A 142 -6.54 11.96 14.42
N SER A 143 -6.56 10.92 13.59
CA SER A 143 -6.55 9.51 14.01
C SER A 143 -5.25 8.79 13.67
N HIS A 144 -4.44 9.32 12.76
CA HIS A 144 -3.25 8.66 12.25
C HIS A 144 -2.05 9.59 12.19
N GLN A 145 -0.88 9.01 12.40
CA GLN A 145 0.38 9.62 11.97
C GLN A 145 0.57 9.29 10.49
N ILE A 146 0.68 10.31 9.67
CA ILE A 146 0.81 10.16 8.23
C ILE A 146 2.23 10.56 7.82
N THR A 147 2.87 9.71 7.04
CA THR A 147 4.10 10.05 6.33
C THR A 147 3.77 10.09 4.84
N ASP A 148 3.77 11.28 4.27
CA ASP A 148 3.63 11.49 2.82
C ASP A 148 5.01 11.56 2.18
N LYS A 149 5.14 10.91 1.04
CA LYS A 149 6.31 11.03 0.18
C LYS A 149 5.92 10.86 -1.28
N THR A 150 5.90 11.96 -2.01
CA THR A 150 5.80 11.91 -3.46
C THR A 150 7.20 11.78 -4.05
N THR A 151 7.41 10.76 -4.86
CA THR A 151 8.70 10.50 -5.50
C THR A 151 8.96 11.45 -6.67
N LYS A 152 10.23 11.65 -7.02
CA LYS A 152 10.62 12.36 -8.27
C LYS A 152 9.96 11.70 -9.50
N ASN A 153 9.72 10.40 -9.44
CA ASN A 153 9.09 9.60 -10.51
C ASN A 153 7.55 9.64 -10.49
N GLY A 154 6.94 10.51 -9.69
CA GLY A 154 5.49 10.72 -9.71
C GLY A 154 4.67 9.62 -9.02
N ARG A 155 5.25 8.83 -8.11
CA ARG A 155 4.49 7.95 -7.21
C ARG A 155 4.26 8.62 -5.87
N ALA A 156 3.05 8.52 -5.36
CA ALA A 156 2.71 8.87 -3.99
C ALA A 156 2.85 7.65 -3.09
N ILE A 157 3.33 7.87 -1.87
CA ILE A 157 3.45 6.85 -0.84
C ILE A 157 2.95 7.44 0.46
N PHE A 158 1.93 6.82 1.03
CA PHE A 158 1.40 7.17 2.33
C PHE A 158 1.57 6.02 3.28
N ILE A 159 2.21 6.27 4.43
CA ILE A 159 2.30 5.34 5.55
C ILE A 159 1.44 5.91 6.65
N MET A 160 0.42 5.18 7.03
CA MET A 160 -0.52 5.58 8.05
C MET A 160 -0.38 4.67 9.25
N ASN A 161 -0.07 5.26 10.40
CA ASN A 161 -0.01 4.58 11.69
C ASN A 161 -1.12 5.10 12.58
N LYS A 162 -1.91 4.24 13.20
CA LYS A 162 -2.86 4.67 14.22
C LYS A 162 -2.11 5.26 15.41
N LYS A 163 -2.59 6.39 15.91
CA LYS A 163 -2.01 7.04 17.09
C LYS A 163 -2.31 6.20 18.33
N PHE A 164 -1.28 5.61 18.89
CA PHE A 164 -1.38 4.95 20.19
C PHE A 164 -1.38 6.01 21.29
N ASN A 165 -2.51 6.28 21.93
CA ASN A 165 -2.64 7.20 23.09
C ASN A 165 -1.91 8.55 22.92
N GLY A 166 -1.94 9.13 21.71
CA GLY A 166 -1.30 10.42 21.43
C GLY A 166 0.24 10.39 21.33
N LYS A 167 0.87 9.23 21.47
CA LYS A 167 2.32 9.10 21.22
C LYS A 167 2.55 8.84 19.74
N ILE A 168 3.32 9.71 19.13
CA ILE A 168 3.82 9.52 17.76
C ILE A 168 4.87 8.39 17.81
N ILE A 169 4.62 7.30 17.09
CA ILE A 169 5.68 6.32 16.86
C ILE A 169 6.62 6.94 15.83
N THR A 170 7.69 7.55 16.31
CA THR A 170 8.76 8.03 15.41
C THR A 170 9.47 6.83 14.81
N ARG A 171 9.71 6.89 13.52
CA ARG A 171 10.55 5.92 12.80
C ARG A 171 11.90 5.79 13.50
N PRO A 172 12.49 4.60 13.61
CA PRO A 172 13.90 4.48 14.00
C PRO A 172 14.73 5.29 12.99
N GLU A 173 15.64 6.14 13.49
CA GLU A 173 16.45 7.09 12.69
C GLU A 173 17.32 6.46 11.59
N HIS A 174 17.40 5.14 11.52
CA HIS A 174 18.27 4.42 10.60
C HIS A 174 17.81 4.33 9.13
N VAL A 175 16.62 4.84 8.80
CA VAL A 175 16.14 4.79 7.41
C VAL A 175 16.43 6.08 6.63
N GLY A 176 16.84 7.16 7.32
CA GLY A 176 17.07 8.48 6.72
C GLY A 176 18.43 8.68 6.04
N SER A 177 19.46 7.94 6.42
CA SER A 177 20.84 8.27 6.02
C SER A 177 21.29 7.67 4.68
N ASN A 178 20.55 6.74 4.09
CA ASN A 178 20.94 6.08 2.83
C ASN A 178 20.15 6.49 1.59
N LEU A 179 19.18 7.43 1.73
CA LEU A 179 18.35 7.86 0.60
C LEU A 179 19.12 8.75 -0.42
N ASN A 180 20.25 9.34 -0.01
CA ASN A 180 21.05 10.22 -0.88
C ASN A 180 22.10 9.49 -1.73
N LYS A 181 22.19 8.15 -1.64
CA LYS A 181 23.16 7.36 -2.43
C LYS A 181 22.61 6.82 -3.76
N TRP A 182 21.38 7.19 -4.12
CA TRP A 182 20.72 6.64 -5.31
C TRP A 182 20.16 7.74 -6.24
N GLU A 183 20.82 8.92 -6.24
CA GLU A 183 20.64 9.94 -7.28
C GLU A 183 21.38 9.56 -8.57
#